data_ca2d55505bc03a4d0082ad168b0a4fd2
#
_entry.id   ca2d55505bc03a4d0082ad168b0a4fd2
#
_cell.length_a   1.000
_cell.length_b   1.000
_cell.length_c   1.000
_cell.angle_alpha   90.00
_cell.angle_beta   90.00
_cell.angle_gamma   90.00
#
_symmetry.space_group_name_H-M   'P 1'
#
loop_
_entity.id
_entity.type
_entity.pdbx_description
1 polymer ?
#
loop_
_entity_poly.entity_id
_entity_poly.type
_entity_poly.pdbx_seq_one_letter_code
_entity_poly.pdbx_strand_id
1 'polypeptide(L)'
;MKVFDTLRKSKISIRPLDKIIRIFVCGPTLYDNCHIGHARIFILIDLIVRLLESRNFVPHVIVNVTDIDPKINENNINPDFLFKEFIDDLNRLGVSDLLFAKTTDYVKQARDLIEILIKRDLAYSVNGNVYLDTSKFKTYGLLSHLSKKDLEDQRYDIDINKRNNTDIFLWNTSDYFGTEYNDKFLGDGTPWWHMQDTAVAMFHFNGNYDMHVGGIDLCYPHHEVILSNLMALSRKQKPVKSWVHVGILDVGNAKMSKSSGNAIYIRELLKKYDANTLRLYFYSHNYKKLINFKFSELKKFDRINGIIRNLIFTSADNYENEKHDNINDNGNNAKESDTIKKFKSYIEDDLDTPNALKLLLATVKHPDKMNDAKKMMEIFGLRY
;
A
#
# COMPACT_ATOMS: atom_id res chain seq x y z
N MET A 1 17.86 -1.34 2.77
CA MET A 1 16.90 -1.79 1.73
C MET A 1 16.91 -0.80 0.58
N LYS A 2 16.89 -1.27 -0.66
CA LYS A 2 16.67 -0.44 -1.87
C LYS A 2 15.27 -0.72 -2.40
N VAL A 3 14.59 0.30 -2.93
CA VAL A 3 13.30 0.18 -3.60
C VAL A 3 13.29 1.02 -4.86
N PHE A 4 12.53 0.61 -5.86
CA PHE A 4 12.33 1.41 -7.05
C PHE A 4 11.43 2.60 -6.72
N ASP A 5 11.95 3.79 -6.96
CA ASP A 5 11.23 5.05 -6.78
C ASP A 5 10.64 5.50 -8.13
N THR A 6 9.33 5.60 -8.18
CA THR A 6 8.63 6.01 -9.41
C THR A 6 9.02 7.42 -9.82
N LEU A 7 9.19 8.34 -8.86
CA LEU A 7 9.56 9.72 -9.14
C LEU A 7 10.92 9.84 -9.84
N ARG A 8 11.90 9.00 -9.45
CA ARG A 8 13.27 9.02 -10.02
C ARG A 8 13.49 7.98 -11.11
N LYS A 9 12.53 7.07 -11.35
CA LYS A 9 12.68 5.90 -12.24
C LYS A 9 13.95 5.07 -11.96
N SER A 10 14.35 4.99 -10.70
CA SER A 10 15.57 4.29 -10.29
C SER A 10 15.44 3.69 -8.90
N LYS A 11 16.26 2.69 -8.58
CA LYS A 11 16.35 2.16 -7.23
C LYS A 11 17.04 3.16 -6.31
N ILE A 12 16.44 3.46 -5.19
CA ILE A 12 17.03 4.32 -4.15
C ILE A 12 17.17 3.55 -2.84
N SER A 13 18.17 3.93 -2.04
CA SER A 13 18.36 3.38 -0.71
C SER A 13 17.46 4.10 0.31
N ILE A 14 16.64 3.34 1.02
CA ILE A 14 15.92 3.82 2.20
C ILE A 14 16.89 3.76 3.38
N ARG A 15 17.32 4.91 3.84
CA ARG A 15 18.19 5.08 5.01
C ARG A 15 17.50 6.06 5.95
N PRO A 16 16.93 5.60 7.06
CA PRO A 16 16.31 6.49 8.04
C PRO A 16 17.41 7.26 8.79
N LEU A 17 17.04 8.41 9.33
CA LEU A 17 17.92 9.19 10.22
C LEU A 17 17.94 8.60 11.64
N ASP A 18 16.86 7.96 12.01
CA ASP A 18 16.67 7.20 13.25
C ASP A 18 16.32 5.74 12.87
N LYS A 19 16.05 4.90 13.85
CA LYS A 19 15.63 3.50 13.57
C LYS A 19 14.21 3.38 13.04
N ILE A 20 13.45 4.49 12.94
CA ILE A 20 12.06 4.49 12.53
C ILE A 20 11.97 4.68 11.01
N ILE A 21 11.27 3.79 10.33
CA ILE A 21 10.89 3.92 8.92
C ILE A 21 9.43 4.32 8.84
N ARG A 22 9.16 5.50 8.29
CA ARG A 22 7.81 6.08 8.18
C ARG A 22 7.23 5.74 6.82
N ILE A 23 6.10 5.04 6.82
CA ILE A 23 5.45 4.53 5.60
C ILE A 23 4.00 5.01 5.58
N PHE A 24 3.62 5.70 4.53
CA PHE A 24 2.22 6.01 4.22
C PHE A 24 1.72 5.04 3.16
N VAL A 25 0.54 4.46 3.38
CA VAL A 25 -0.10 3.53 2.44
C VAL A 25 -1.47 4.07 2.08
N CYS A 26 -1.73 4.25 0.77
CA CYS A 26 -3.08 4.52 0.32
C CYS A 26 -3.94 3.27 0.52
N GLY A 27 -4.90 3.38 1.43
CA GLY A 27 -5.82 2.32 1.80
C GLY A 27 -7.09 2.29 0.93
N PRO A 28 -8.09 1.53 1.33
CA PRO A 28 -9.33 1.42 0.56
C PRO A 28 -10.25 2.62 0.77
N THR A 29 -11.07 2.89 -0.25
CA THR A 29 -12.30 3.68 -0.08
C THR A 29 -13.43 2.74 0.30
N LEU A 30 -14.11 3.03 1.40
CA LEU A 30 -15.09 2.16 2.03
C LEU A 30 -16.48 2.22 1.36
N TYR A 31 -16.53 2.12 0.04
CA TYR A 31 -17.78 1.97 -0.70
C TYR A 31 -18.04 0.52 -1.14
N ASP A 32 -17.10 -0.40 -0.88
CA ASP A 32 -17.25 -1.84 -1.13
C ASP A 32 -16.15 -2.66 -0.45
N ASN A 33 -16.30 -3.99 -0.43
CA ASN A 33 -15.31 -4.92 0.10
C ASN A 33 -13.98 -4.88 -0.63
N CYS A 34 -12.91 -5.25 0.09
CA CYS A 34 -11.59 -5.30 -0.49
C CYS A 34 -11.42 -6.47 -1.46
N HIS A 35 -10.83 -6.16 -2.61
CA HIS A 35 -10.54 -7.12 -3.66
C HIS A 35 -9.06 -7.56 -3.64
N ILE A 36 -8.74 -8.58 -4.43
CA ILE A 36 -7.41 -9.19 -4.51
C ILE A 36 -6.28 -8.19 -4.85
N GLY A 37 -6.58 -7.06 -5.49
CA GLY A 37 -5.63 -5.97 -5.73
C GLY A 37 -5.16 -5.32 -4.42
N HIS A 38 -6.08 -5.12 -3.45
CA HIS A 38 -5.73 -4.66 -2.10
C HIS A 38 -4.88 -5.70 -1.37
N ALA A 39 -5.22 -7.01 -1.46
CA ALA A 39 -4.41 -8.07 -0.88
C ALA A 39 -2.96 -8.01 -1.34
N ARG A 40 -2.72 -7.75 -2.64
CA ARG A 40 -1.39 -7.62 -3.22
C ARG A 40 -0.57 -6.51 -2.55
N ILE A 41 -1.19 -5.35 -2.32
CA ILE A 41 -0.54 -4.21 -1.66
C ILE A 41 -0.24 -4.56 -0.20
N PHE A 42 -1.22 -5.06 0.56
CA PHE A 42 -1.05 -5.31 1.99
C PHE A 42 -0.12 -6.48 2.29
N ILE A 43 -0.09 -7.52 1.47
CA ILE A 43 0.92 -8.59 1.57
C ILE A 43 2.34 -8.05 1.32
N LEU A 44 2.51 -7.11 0.39
CA LEU A 44 3.80 -6.44 0.16
C LEU A 44 4.20 -5.56 1.35
N ILE A 45 3.26 -4.82 1.94
CA ILE A 45 3.52 -3.99 3.13
C ILE A 45 3.92 -4.87 4.31
N ASP A 46 3.21 -5.97 4.57
CA ASP A 46 3.55 -6.92 5.64
C ASP A 46 4.96 -7.51 5.45
N LEU A 47 5.34 -7.83 4.21
CA LEU A 47 6.71 -8.25 3.89
C LEU A 47 7.75 -7.17 4.22
N ILE A 48 7.47 -5.90 3.86
CA ILE A 48 8.36 -4.76 4.16
C ILE A 48 8.50 -4.60 5.67
N VAL A 49 7.40 -4.65 6.42
CA VAL A 49 7.37 -4.56 7.89
C VAL A 49 8.26 -5.66 8.49
N ARG A 50 7.99 -6.93 8.18
CA ARG A 50 8.76 -8.07 8.70
C ARG A 50 10.24 -8.01 8.33
N LEU A 51 10.58 -7.60 7.11
CA LEU A 51 11.98 -7.42 6.71
C LEU A 51 12.65 -6.33 7.56
N LEU A 52 12.01 -5.18 7.75
CA LEU A 52 12.54 -4.07 8.54
C LEU A 52 12.75 -4.48 10.01
N GLU A 53 11.78 -5.15 10.62
CA GLU A 53 11.87 -5.69 11.98
C GLU A 53 13.03 -6.69 12.11
N SER A 54 13.19 -7.60 11.11
CA SER A 54 14.30 -8.54 11.06
C SER A 54 15.68 -7.89 10.95
N ARG A 55 15.72 -6.57 10.71
CA ARG A 55 16.91 -5.71 10.64
C ARG A 55 16.98 -4.71 11.80
N ASN A 56 16.14 -4.89 12.83
CA ASN A 56 16.04 -4.00 14.01
C ASN A 56 15.66 -2.55 13.67
N PHE A 57 14.90 -2.33 12.60
CA PHE A 57 14.19 -1.09 12.35
C PHE A 57 12.78 -1.16 12.94
N VAL A 58 12.21 0.00 13.23
CA VAL A 58 10.83 0.15 13.71
C VAL A 58 9.99 0.72 12.56
N PRO A 59 9.18 -0.10 11.87
CA PRO A 59 8.27 0.40 10.87
C PRO A 59 7.11 1.15 11.55
N HIS A 60 6.86 2.38 11.10
CA HIS A 60 5.70 3.19 11.50
C HIS A 60 4.82 3.34 10.26
N VAL A 61 3.81 2.48 10.14
CA VAL A 61 2.95 2.40 8.97
C VAL A 61 1.60 3.04 9.26
N ILE A 62 1.26 4.08 8.50
CA ILE A 62 -0.07 4.71 8.50
C ILE A 62 -0.79 4.33 7.22
N VAL A 63 -1.96 3.73 7.35
CA VAL A 63 -2.87 3.42 6.24
C VAL A 63 -4.04 4.39 6.33
N ASN A 64 -4.21 5.26 5.35
CA ASN A 64 -5.44 6.03 5.28
C ASN A 64 -6.60 5.12 4.90
N VAL A 65 -7.78 5.45 5.40
CA VAL A 65 -9.03 4.76 5.07
C VAL A 65 -10.04 5.82 4.70
N THR A 66 -10.41 5.86 3.42
CA THR A 66 -11.35 6.85 2.90
C THR A 66 -12.78 6.41 3.24
N ASP A 67 -13.36 7.06 4.23
CA ASP A 67 -14.73 6.86 4.71
C ASP A 67 -15.67 8.03 4.36
N ILE A 68 -15.17 8.98 3.55
CA ILE A 68 -15.91 10.09 2.96
C ILE A 68 -15.73 10.01 1.44
N ASP A 69 -16.72 9.52 0.72
CA ASP A 69 -16.70 9.42 -0.75
C ASP A 69 -18.16 9.51 -1.26
N PRO A 70 -18.44 10.18 -2.38
CA PRO A 70 -19.79 10.24 -2.96
C PRO A 70 -20.46 8.88 -3.11
N LYS A 71 -19.71 7.86 -3.50
CA LYS A 71 -20.23 6.49 -3.71
C LYS A 71 -20.72 5.82 -2.44
N ILE A 72 -20.23 6.24 -1.27
CA ILE A 72 -20.71 5.76 0.03
C ILE A 72 -22.14 6.22 0.24
N ASN A 73 -22.39 7.50 -0.02
CA ASN A 73 -23.72 8.10 0.10
C ASN A 73 -24.69 7.58 -0.97
N GLU A 74 -24.29 7.60 -2.25
CA GLU A 74 -25.12 7.15 -3.38
C GLU A 74 -25.64 5.73 -3.21
N ASN A 75 -24.83 4.84 -2.63
CA ASN A 75 -25.18 3.44 -2.43
C ASN A 75 -25.68 3.12 -1.02
N ASN A 76 -25.90 4.14 -0.18
CA ASN A 76 -26.34 4.00 1.21
C ASN A 76 -25.51 2.99 2.00
N ILE A 77 -24.18 3.10 1.89
CA ILE A 77 -23.22 2.14 2.48
C ILE A 77 -22.87 2.57 3.90
N ASN A 78 -22.74 1.58 4.79
CA ASN A 78 -22.18 1.79 6.11
C ASN A 78 -20.66 1.60 6.08
N PRO A 79 -19.84 2.68 6.13
CA PRO A 79 -18.40 2.57 6.05
C PRO A 79 -17.78 1.89 7.28
N ASP A 80 -18.38 1.99 8.46
CA ASP A 80 -17.88 1.30 9.66
C ASP A 80 -18.01 -0.21 9.55
N PHE A 81 -19.07 -0.70 8.92
CA PHE A 81 -19.22 -2.11 8.62
C PHE A 81 -18.13 -2.58 7.67
N LEU A 82 -17.91 -1.89 6.56
CA LEU A 82 -16.86 -2.24 5.60
C LEU A 82 -15.45 -2.11 6.16
N PHE A 83 -15.24 -1.17 7.08
CA PHE A 83 -13.96 -1.08 7.79
C PHE A 83 -13.68 -2.33 8.63
N LYS A 84 -14.66 -2.81 9.39
CA LYS A 84 -14.53 -4.06 10.17
C LYS A 84 -14.24 -5.25 9.26
N GLU A 85 -14.96 -5.35 8.15
CA GLU A 85 -14.78 -6.38 7.14
C GLU A 85 -13.35 -6.33 6.54
N PHE A 86 -12.83 -5.12 6.29
CA PHE A 86 -11.46 -4.92 5.81
C PHE A 86 -10.40 -5.39 6.83
N ILE A 87 -10.57 -5.03 8.10
CA ILE A 87 -9.68 -5.48 9.18
C ILE A 87 -9.70 -6.99 9.31
N ASP A 88 -10.88 -7.63 9.25
CA ASP A 88 -11.00 -9.10 9.27
C ASP A 88 -10.26 -9.74 8.09
N ASP A 89 -10.44 -9.21 6.88
CA ASP A 89 -9.74 -9.70 5.69
C ASP A 89 -8.20 -9.60 5.86
N LEU A 90 -7.67 -8.50 6.42
CA LEU A 90 -6.23 -8.34 6.68
C LEU A 90 -5.73 -9.34 7.74
N ASN A 91 -6.47 -9.51 8.83
CA ASN A 91 -6.13 -10.47 9.88
C ASN A 91 -6.07 -11.90 9.32
N ARG A 92 -7.05 -12.28 8.49
CA ARG A 92 -7.09 -13.58 7.83
C ARG A 92 -5.96 -13.76 6.80
N LEU A 93 -5.51 -12.68 6.15
CA LEU A 93 -4.29 -12.68 5.32
C LEU A 93 -3.01 -12.77 6.13
N GLY A 94 -3.08 -12.62 7.45
CA GLY A 94 -1.92 -12.59 8.35
C GLY A 94 -1.15 -11.28 8.32
N VAL A 95 -1.78 -10.20 7.88
CA VAL A 95 -1.27 -8.82 7.94
C VAL A 95 -1.67 -8.20 9.26
N SER A 96 -0.71 -7.70 10.03
CA SER A 96 -0.92 -7.12 11.36
C SER A 96 -0.07 -5.85 11.54
N ASP A 97 -0.25 -5.21 12.69
CA ASP A 97 0.59 -4.09 13.16
C ASP A 97 0.58 -2.84 12.26
N LEU A 98 -0.58 -2.55 11.65
CA LEU A 98 -0.82 -1.34 10.88
C LEU A 98 -1.70 -0.36 11.67
N LEU A 99 -1.40 0.95 11.55
CA LEU A 99 -2.24 2.00 12.09
C LEU A 99 -3.15 2.55 11.00
N PHE A 100 -4.46 2.58 11.29
CA PHE A 100 -5.48 3.03 10.33
C PHE A 100 -5.97 4.43 10.70
N ALA A 101 -6.00 5.32 9.71
CA ALA A 101 -6.46 6.69 9.82
C ALA A 101 -7.70 6.88 8.96
N LYS A 102 -8.89 6.98 9.57
CA LYS A 102 -10.13 7.31 8.87
C LYS A 102 -10.12 8.78 8.48
N THR A 103 -10.45 9.08 7.25
CA THR A 103 -10.37 10.46 6.72
C THR A 103 -11.35 11.42 7.39
N THR A 104 -12.46 10.94 7.94
CA THR A 104 -13.39 11.73 8.76
C THR A 104 -12.72 12.37 9.97
N ASP A 105 -11.74 11.71 10.59
CA ASP A 105 -11.03 12.22 11.76
C ASP A 105 -10.09 13.41 11.42
N TYR A 106 -9.81 13.64 10.13
CA TYR A 106 -8.83 14.63 9.64
C TYR A 106 -9.47 15.76 8.81
N VAL A 107 -10.79 15.88 8.79
CA VAL A 107 -11.48 16.94 8.03
C VAL A 107 -11.06 18.33 8.46
N LYS A 108 -10.92 18.56 9.77
CA LYS A 108 -10.44 19.86 10.30
C LYS A 108 -9.01 20.15 9.80
N GLN A 109 -8.13 19.17 9.84
CA GLN A 109 -6.76 19.31 9.33
C GLN A 109 -6.75 19.61 7.82
N ALA A 110 -7.57 18.89 7.03
CA ALA A 110 -7.71 19.14 5.60
C ALA A 110 -8.13 20.58 5.32
N ARG A 111 -9.14 21.06 6.03
CA ARG A 111 -9.63 22.43 5.95
C ARG A 111 -8.55 23.46 6.28
N ASP A 112 -7.82 23.29 7.39
CA ASP A 112 -6.75 24.20 7.80
C ASP A 112 -5.61 24.25 6.76
N LEU A 113 -5.29 23.12 6.14
CA LEU A 113 -4.28 23.03 5.07
C LEU A 113 -4.76 23.68 3.77
N ILE A 114 -6.03 23.55 3.41
CA ILE A 114 -6.62 24.23 2.25
C ILE A 114 -6.55 25.77 2.44
N GLU A 115 -6.89 26.27 3.63
CA GLU A 115 -6.76 27.68 3.95
C GLU A 115 -5.32 28.20 3.76
N ILE A 116 -4.32 27.39 4.15
CA ILE A 116 -2.91 27.72 3.92
C ILE A 116 -2.58 27.79 2.43
N LEU A 117 -3.09 26.84 1.62
CA LEU A 117 -2.87 26.86 0.16
C LEU A 117 -3.49 28.10 -0.50
N ILE A 118 -4.70 28.48 -0.11
CA ILE A 118 -5.36 29.72 -0.59
C ILE A 118 -4.53 30.95 -0.21
N LYS A 119 -4.13 31.08 1.06
CA LYS A 119 -3.30 32.23 1.54
C LYS A 119 -1.95 32.32 0.82
N ARG A 120 -1.44 31.21 0.26
CA ARG A 120 -0.19 31.17 -0.53
C ARG A 120 -0.42 31.38 -2.03
N ASP A 121 -1.62 31.68 -2.47
CA ASP A 121 -1.99 31.80 -3.91
C ASP A 121 -1.68 30.52 -4.71
N LEU A 122 -1.80 29.33 -4.06
CA LEU A 122 -1.62 28.01 -4.66
C LEU A 122 -2.94 27.29 -4.90
N ALA A 123 -4.03 27.82 -4.33
CA ALA A 123 -5.39 27.37 -4.51
C ALA A 123 -6.32 28.57 -4.64
N TYR A 124 -7.46 28.38 -5.26
CA TYR A 124 -8.47 29.43 -5.44
C TYR A 124 -9.89 28.88 -5.21
N SER A 125 -10.80 29.76 -4.83
CA SER A 125 -12.22 29.42 -4.65
C SER A 125 -13.07 29.99 -5.78
N VAL A 126 -14.04 29.20 -6.27
CA VAL A 126 -15.08 29.61 -7.20
C VAL A 126 -16.39 28.95 -6.79
N ASN A 127 -17.44 29.74 -6.55
CA ASN A 127 -18.75 29.22 -6.15
C ASN A 127 -18.72 28.27 -4.96
N GLY A 128 -17.85 28.54 -3.96
CA GLY A 128 -17.68 27.70 -2.78
C GLY A 128 -16.71 26.53 -2.96
N ASN A 129 -16.55 26.00 -4.17
CA ASN A 129 -15.56 24.98 -4.46
C ASN A 129 -14.14 25.54 -4.39
N VAL A 130 -13.18 24.73 -3.92
CA VAL A 130 -11.77 25.12 -3.90
C VAL A 130 -10.96 24.18 -4.78
N TYR A 131 -10.10 24.76 -5.60
CA TYR A 131 -9.23 24.06 -6.56
C TYR A 131 -7.77 24.35 -6.29
N LEU A 132 -6.93 23.34 -6.44
CA LEU A 132 -5.47 23.51 -6.56
C LEU A 132 -5.17 24.15 -7.93
N ASP A 133 -4.47 25.27 -7.94
CA ASP A 133 -3.99 25.89 -9.18
C ASP A 133 -2.72 25.19 -9.66
N THR A 134 -2.88 24.20 -10.53
CA THR A 134 -1.77 23.37 -11.01
C THR A 134 -0.75 24.16 -11.82
N SER A 135 -1.12 25.31 -12.38
CA SER A 135 -0.22 26.20 -13.13
C SER A 135 0.88 26.82 -12.26
N LYS A 136 0.66 26.89 -10.94
CA LYS A 136 1.63 27.39 -9.96
C LYS A 136 2.71 26.36 -9.62
N PHE A 137 2.56 25.09 -10.02
CA PHE A 137 3.47 24.01 -9.71
C PHE A 137 4.30 23.62 -10.94
N LYS A 138 5.54 24.14 -11.04
CA LYS A 138 6.48 23.79 -12.12
C LYS A 138 6.80 22.27 -12.18
N THR A 139 6.54 21.57 -11.09
CA THR A 139 6.80 20.14 -10.91
C THR A 139 5.56 19.27 -11.12
N TYR A 140 4.41 19.85 -11.49
CA TYR A 140 3.19 19.06 -11.74
C TYR A 140 3.39 18.16 -12.98
N GLY A 141 3.10 16.87 -12.82
CA GLY A 141 3.42 15.83 -13.81
C GLY A 141 4.77 15.14 -13.61
N LEU A 142 5.56 15.56 -12.60
CA LEU A 142 6.88 14.99 -12.34
C LEU A 142 6.84 13.53 -11.85
N LEU A 143 5.89 13.18 -10.98
CA LEU A 143 5.74 11.82 -10.45
C LEU A 143 5.16 10.87 -11.49
N SER A 144 4.14 11.32 -12.20
CA SER A 144 3.46 10.55 -13.24
C SER A 144 4.26 10.45 -14.55
N HIS A 145 5.26 11.34 -14.72
CA HIS A 145 6.04 11.48 -15.96
C HIS A 145 5.18 11.79 -17.19
N LEU A 146 4.03 12.39 -16.99
CA LEU A 146 3.15 12.85 -18.06
C LEU A 146 3.63 14.16 -18.64
N SER A 147 3.56 14.29 -19.95
CA SER A 147 3.81 15.56 -20.61
C SER A 147 2.66 16.55 -20.32
N LYS A 148 2.91 17.86 -20.50
CA LYS A 148 1.86 18.86 -20.32
C LYS A 148 0.62 18.56 -21.19
N LYS A 149 0.84 18.10 -22.42
CA LYS A 149 -0.24 17.68 -23.31
C LYS A 149 -1.03 16.50 -22.75
N ASP A 150 -0.35 15.45 -22.25
CA ASP A 150 -1.02 14.29 -21.67
C ASP A 150 -1.84 14.67 -20.43
N LEU A 151 -1.35 15.62 -19.62
CA LEU A 151 -2.08 16.15 -18.46
C LEU A 151 -3.34 16.91 -18.87
N GLU A 152 -3.26 17.70 -19.94
CA GLU A 152 -4.41 18.46 -20.50
C GLU A 152 -5.45 17.53 -21.15
N ASP A 153 -5.00 16.43 -21.78
CA ASP A 153 -5.88 15.45 -22.42
C ASP A 153 -6.58 14.53 -21.40
N GLN A 154 -5.94 14.26 -20.26
CA GLN A 154 -6.52 13.48 -19.16
C GLN A 154 -7.37 14.38 -18.25
N ARG A 155 -8.61 14.64 -18.64
CA ARG A 155 -9.55 15.45 -17.86
C ARG A 155 -10.10 14.64 -16.69
N TYR A 156 -9.66 14.98 -15.49
CA TYR A 156 -10.27 14.52 -14.25
C TYR A 156 -11.20 15.59 -13.69
N ASP A 157 -12.34 15.16 -13.15
CA ASP A 157 -13.31 16.05 -12.51
C ASP A 157 -13.65 17.27 -13.38
N ILE A 158 -14.34 17.03 -14.51
CA ILE A 158 -14.71 18.10 -15.45
C ILE A 158 -15.61 19.11 -14.74
N ASP A 159 -15.13 20.36 -14.65
CA ASP A 159 -15.88 21.45 -14.05
C ASP A 159 -15.59 22.75 -14.80
N ILE A 160 -16.65 23.46 -15.17
CA ILE A 160 -16.57 24.75 -15.90
C ILE A 160 -15.92 25.87 -15.08
N ASN A 161 -15.92 25.74 -13.74
CA ASN A 161 -15.33 26.72 -12.84
C ASN A 161 -13.81 26.65 -12.73
N LYS A 162 -13.18 25.61 -13.26
CA LYS A 162 -11.73 25.47 -13.26
C LYS A 162 -11.06 26.50 -14.16
N ARG A 163 -9.99 27.13 -13.66
CA ARG A 163 -9.16 28.05 -14.47
C ARG A 163 -8.36 27.30 -15.52
N ASN A 164 -7.85 26.10 -15.16
CA ASN A 164 -7.13 25.21 -16.05
C ASN A 164 -7.76 23.80 -16.00
N ASN A 165 -7.76 23.10 -17.13
CA ASN A 165 -8.30 21.73 -17.19
C ASN A 165 -7.63 20.75 -16.23
N THR A 166 -6.39 21.02 -15.83
CA THR A 166 -5.58 20.21 -14.93
C THR A 166 -5.80 20.53 -13.45
N ASP A 167 -6.54 21.63 -13.13
CA ASP A 167 -6.82 21.98 -11.74
C ASP A 167 -7.68 20.93 -11.06
N ILE A 168 -7.44 20.72 -9.78
CA ILE A 168 -8.01 19.60 -9.03
C ILE A 168 -8.78 20.12 -7.81
N PHE A 169 -9.94 19.53 -7.53
CA PHE A 169 -10.70 19.82 -6.32
C PHE A 169 -9.86 19.58 -5.06
N LEU A 170 -9.95 20.52 -4.12
CA LEU A 170 -9.47 20.37 -2.75
C LEU A 170 -10.64 20.34 -1.76
N TRP A 171 -11.70 21.13 -2.05
CA TRP A 171 -12.93 21.23 -1.28
C TRP A 171 -14.11 21.29 -2.23
N ASN A 172 -15.16 20.52 -1.95
CA ASN A 172 -16.36 20.46 -2.78
C ASN A 172 -17.59 20.75 -1.94
N THR A 173 -18.43 21.68 -2.41
CA THR A 173 -19.66 22.13 -1.74
C THR A 173 -20.92 21.44 -2.25
N SER A 174 -20.82 20.44 -3.12
CA SER A 174 -21.99 19.73 -3.60
C SER A 174 -22.57 18.79 -2.55
N ASP A 175 -23.89 18.68 -2.48
CA ASP A 175 -24.63 17.72 -1.64
C ASP A 175 -24.28 16.24 -1.96
N TYR A 176 -23.40 16.04 -2.91
CA TYR A 176 -23.01 14.74 -3.46
C TYR A 176 -22.39 13.79 -2.41
N PHE A 177 -21.75 14.35 -1.37
CA PHE A 177 -21.13 13.56 -0.30
C PHE A 177 -22.09 13.13 0.81
N GLY A 178 -23.29 13.72 0.90
CA GLY A 178 -24.27 13.44 1.94
C GLY A 178 -23.83 13.81 3.37
N THR A 179 -22.62 14.26 3.53
CA THR A 179 -22.04 14.82 4.76
C THR A 179 -21.41 16.15 4.43
N GLU A 180 -21.98 17.23 4.96
CA GLU A 180 -21.42 18.56 4.85
C GLU A 180 -20.79 18.96 6.17
N TYR A 181 -19.59 19.48 6.07
CA TYR A 181 -18.89 20.07 7.19
C TYR A 181 -19.03 21.58 7.11
N ASN A 182 -19.70 22.18 8.11
CA ASN A 182 -19.87 23.63 8.18
C ASN A 182 -18.53 24.30 8.46
N ASP A 183 -18.07 25.16 7.55
CA ASP A 183 -16.85 25.93 7.71
C ASP A 183 -17.07 27.41 7.44
N LYS A 184 -16.59 28.25 8.36
CA LYS A 184 -16.75 29.71 8.25
C LYS A 184 -15.93 30.37 7.14
N PHE A 185 -14.84 29.74 6.73
CA PHE A 185 -13.92 30.27 5.73
C PHE A 185 -14.16 29.66 4.34
N LEU A 186 -14.30 28.33 4.27
CA LEU A 186 -14.49 27.61 3.01
C LEU A 186 -15.96 27.52 2.58
N GLY A 187 -16.91 27.73 3.52
CA GLY A 187 -18.32 27.40 3.34
C GLY A 187 -18.57 25.91 3.61
N ASP A 188 -19.84 25.51 3.54
CA ASP A 188 -20.26 24.14 3.75
C ASP A 188 -19.73 23.25 2.62
N GLY A 189 -19.19 22.08 2.96
CA GLY A 189 -18.61 21.18 1.96
C GLY A 189 -17.76 20.06 2.57
N THR A 190 -17.00 19.39 1.71
CA THR A 190 -16.21 18.21 2.06
C THR A 190 -14.83 18.27 1.39
N PRO A 191 -13.73 17.89 2.10
CA PRO A 191 -12.42 17.81 1.47
C PRO A 191 -12.41 16.69 0.42
N TRP A 192 -11.84 16.99 -0.76
CA TRP A 192 -11.69 16.00 -1.81
C TRP A 192 -10.63 14.94 -1.42
N TRP A 193 -10.73 13.73 -1.93
CA TRP A 193 -9.92 12.58 -1.53
C TRP A 193 -8.40 12.80 -1.57
N HIS A 194 -7.87 13.61 -2.51
CA HIS A 194 -6.45 13.96 -2.52
C HIS A 194 -6.04 14.78 -1.28
N MET A 195 -6.96 15.65 -0.83
CA MET A 195 -6.70 16.48 0.34
C MET A 195 -6.88 15.71 1.64
N GLN A 196 -7.77 14.72 1.65
CA GLN A 196 -7.93 13.79 2.77
C GLN A 196 -6.61 13.07 3.07
N ASP A 197 -6.00 12.43 2.07
CA ASP A 197 -4.70 11.74 2.22
C ASP A 197 -3.57 12.70 2.59
N THR A 198 -3.56 13.90 1.98
CA THR A 198 -2.59 14.95 2.33
C THR A 198 -2.70 15.33 3.80
N ALA A 199 -3.93 15.48 4.33
CA ALA A 199 -4.16 15.84 5.72
C ALA A 199 -3.65 14.77 6.69
N VAL A 200 -3.92 13.50 6.40
CA VAL A 200 -3.41 12.36 7.19
C VAL A 200 -1.87 12.34 7.16
N ALA A 201 -1.26 12.47 5.98
CA ALA A 201 0.20 12.46 5.84
C ALA A 201 0.88 13.67 6.53
N MET A 202 0.25 14.84 6.48
CA MET A 202 0.74 16.04 7.19
C MET A 202 0.61 15.90 8.70
N PHE A 203 -0.49 15.34 9.19
CA PHE A 203 -0.71 15.14 10.62
C PHE A 203 0.32 14.17 11.23
N HIS A 204 0.50 12.99 10.62
CA HIS A 204 1.38 11.95 11.18
C HIS A 204 2.86 12.19 10.92
N PHE A 205 3.22 12.80 9.79
CA PHE A 205 4.61 12.87 9.32
C PHE A 205 5.10 14.28 9.05
N ASN A 206 4.26 15.30 9.24
CA ASN A 206 4.57 16.68 8.90
C ASN A 206 5.13 16.81 7.47
N GLY A 207 4.55 16.03 6.53
CA GLY A 207 4.96 15.97 5.15
C GLY A 207 6.43 15.58 4.96
N ASN A 208 6.97 14.67 5.79
CA ASN A 208 8.35 14.19 5.69
C ASN A 208 8.46 12.72 6.12
N TYR A 209 8.44 11.80 5.16
CA TYR A 209 8.45 10.37 5.43
C TYR A 209 9.24 9.58 4.38
N ASP A 210 9.47 8.29 4.66
CA ASP A 210 10.40 7.48 3.90
C ASP A 210 9.77 6.85 2.66
N MET A 211 8.53 6.35 2.76
CA MET A 211 7.87 5.65 1.67
C MET A 211 6.40 6.03 1.56
N HIS A 212 5.94 6.28 0.35
CA HIS A 212 4.52 6.36 -0.01
C HIS A 212 4.19 5.17 -0.91
N VAL A 213 3.23 4.34 -0.51
CA VAL A 213 2.92 3.08 -1.19
C VAL A 213 1.47 3.06 -1.64
N GLY A 214 1.22 2.64 -2.89
CA GLY A 214 -0.12 2.48 -3.43
C GLY A 214 -0.14 1.76 -4.78
N GLY A 215 -1.30 1.64 -5.40
CA GLY A 215 -1.43 1.13 -6.76
C GLY A 215 -0.84 2.09 -7.79
N ILE A 216 -0.32 1.55 -8.90
CA ILE A 216 0.23 2.40 -9.99
C ILE A 216 -0.85 3.25 -10.66
N ASP A 217 -2.09 2.83 -10.61
CA ASP A 217 -3.25 3.57 -11.12
C ASP A 217 -3.59 4.81 -10.27
N LEU A 218 -3.06 4.91 -9.05
CA LEU A 218 -3.13 6.10 -8.22
C LEU A 218 -2.04 7.13 -8.55
N CYS A 219 -1.04 6.77 -9.35
CA CYS A 219 0.09 7.64 -9.66
C CYS A 219 -0.38 9.00 -10.20
N TYR A 220 -1.36 9.00 -11.12
CA TYR A 220 -2.03 10.19 -11.60
C TYR A 220 -3.55 10.01 -11.59
N PRO A 221 -4.33 11.02 -11.15
CA PRO A 221 -3.87 12.32 -10.60
C PRO A 221 -3.51 12.27 -9.11
N HIS A 222 -3.91 11.23 -8.37
CA HIS A 222 -3.98 11.21 -6.91
C HIS A 222 -2.62 11.48 -6.25
N HIS A 223 -1.61 10.65 -6.51
CA HIS A 223 -0.29 10.80 -5.89
C HIS A 223 0.47 12.04 -6.41
N GLU A 224 0.24 12.44 -7.67
CA GLU A 224 0.80 13.68 -8.22
C GLU A 224 0.30 14.91 -7.44
N VAL A 225 -1.00 14.94 -7.13
CA VAL A 225 -1.62 16.02 -6.34
C VAL A 225 -1.14 15.98 -4.90
N ILE A 226 -1.05 14.79 -4.29
CA ILE A 226 -0.50 14.65 -2.93
C ILE A 226 0.94 15.16 -2.87
N LEU A 227 1.79 14.80 -3.85
CA LEU A 227 3.16 15.30 -3.92
C LEU A 227 3.18 16.84 -3.99
N SER A 228 2.36 17.44 -4.85
CA SER A 228 2.26 18.89 -5.01
C SER A 228 1.83 19.57 -3.70
N ASN A 229 0.78 19.05 -3.06
CA ASN A 229 0.30 19.53 -1.77
C ASN A 229 1.38 19.43 -0.68
N LEU A 230 2.04 18.28 -0.58
CA LEU A 230 3.08 18.07 0.42
C LEU A 230 4.28 19.01 0.22
N MET A 231 4.70 19.24 -1.04
CA MET A 231 5.77 20.20 -1.35
C MET A 231 5.37 21.63 -0.95
N ALA A 232 4.14 22.03 -1.28
CA ALA A 232 3.61 23.34 -0.96
C ALA A 232 3.49 23.57 0.55
N LEU A 233 2.95 22.59 1.28
CA LEU A 233 2.63 22.70 2.71
C LEU A 233 3.86 22.56 3.60
N SER A 234 4.70 21.54 3.35
CA SER A 234 5.91 21.29 4.15
C SER A 234 7.10 22.19 3.76
N ARG A 235 7.02 22.90 2.62
CA ARG A 235 8.12 23.68 2.01
C ARG A 235 9.36 22.84 1.73
N LYS A 236 9.21 21.53 1.54
CA LYS A 236 10.30 20.62 1.19
C LYS A 236 10.23 20.25 -0.29
N GLN A 237 11.36 20.27 -0.96
CA GLN A 237 11.43 19.83 -2.36
C GLN A 237 11.23 18.31 -2.52
N LYS A 238 11.49 17.55 -1.47
CA LYS A 238 11.37 16.08 -1.44
C LYS A 238 10.71 15.64 -0.15
N PRO A 239 9.39 15.85 -0.01
CA PRO A 239 8.65 15.51 1.21
C PRO A 239 8.59 13.99 1.44
N VAL A 240 8.65 13.21 0.38
CA VAL A 240 8.65 11.74 0.39
C VAL A 240 9.97 11.25 -0.20
N LYS A 241 10.65 10.32 0.49
CA LYS A 241 11.92 9.78 -0.01
C LYS A 241 11.72 8.81 -1.17
N SER A 242 10.65 8.01 -1.15
CA SER A 242 10.33 7.06 -2.22
C SER A 242 8.84 6.91 -2.48
N TRP A 243 8.46 6.88 -3.74
CA TRP A 243 7.13 6.55 -4.23
C TRP A 243 7.15 5.12 -4.77
N VAL A 244 6.52 4.20 -4.05
CA VAL A 244 6.51 2.76 -4.38
C VAL A 244 5.14 2.38 -4.94
N HIS A 245 5.08 2.06 -6.22
CA HIS A 245 3.84 1.69 -6.87
C HIS A 245 3.76 0.20 -7.17
N VAL A 246 2.65 -0.40 -6.80
CA VAL A 246 2.31 -1.81 -7.06
C VAL A 246 1.56 -1.90 -8.39
N GLY A 247 1.98 -2.82 -9.25
CA GLY A 247 1.39 -3.00 -10.58
C GLY A 247 -0.08 -3.42 -10.54
N ILE A 248 -0.81 -3.13 -11.61
CA ILE A 248 -2.23 -3.48 -11.79
C ILE A 248 -2.43 -5.00 -11.79
N LEU A 249 -3.61 -5.42 -11.39
CA LEU A 249 -4.08 -6.79 -11.51
C LEU A 249 -5.27 -6.84 -12.47
N ASP A 250 -5.12 -7.59 -13.55
CA ASP A 250 -6.17 -7.85 -14.52
C ASP A 250 -6.80 -9.21 -14.29
N VAL A 251 -8.05 -9.37 -14.70
CA VAL A 251 -8.79 -10.63 -14.71
C VAL A 251 -9.37 -10.85 -16.10
N GLY A 252 -9.00 -11.94 -16.73
CA GLY A 252 -9.49 -12.23 -18.10
C GLY A 252 -9.04 -11.19 -19.16
N ASN A 253 -7.80 -10.65 -19.03
CA ASN A 253 -7.21 -9.61 -19.89
C ASN A 253 -7.94 -8.25 -19.83
N ALA A 254 -8.80 -8.02 -18.82
CA ALA A 254 -9.43 -6.75 -18.58
C ALA A 254 -9.03 -6.24 -17.18
N LYS A 255 -8.85 -4.93 -17.04
CA LYS A 255 -8.60 -4.33 -15.72
C LYS A 255 -9.70 -4.78 -14.77
N MET A 256 -9.29 -5.33 -13.60
CA MET A 256 -10.24 -5.71 -12.59
C MET A 256 -10.92 -4.45 -12.05
N SER A 257 -12.23 -4.39 -12.16
CA SER A 257 -13.03 -3.32 -11.60
C SER A 257 -14.41 -3.83 -11.18
N LYS A 258 -15.02 -3.12 -10.24
CA LYS A 258 -16.37 -3.43 -9.78
C LYS A 258 -17.41 -3.16 -10.86
N SER A 259 -17.25 -2.05 -11.60
CA SER A 259 -18.13 -1.68 -12.70
C SER A 259 -18.16 -2.71 -13.84
N SER A 260 -17.07 -3.44 -14.02
CA SER A 260 -16.97 -4.55 -14.98
C SER A 260 -17.50 -5.89 -14.45
N GLY A 261 -17.89 -5.97 -13.17
CA GLY A 261 -18.39 -7.20 -12.55
C GLY A 261 -17.37 -8.33 -12.41
N ASN A 262 -16.07 -8.03 -12.62
CA ASN A 262 -14.97 -9.00 -12.57
C ASN A 262 -14.10 -8.88 -11.30
N ALA A 263 -14.58 -8.16 -10.29
CA ALA A 263 -13.89 -7.99 -9.02
C ALA A 263 -13.82 -9.33 -8.25
N ILE A 264 -12.64 -9.67 -7.75
CA ILE A 264 -12.41 -10.86 -6.93
C ILE A 264 -12.14 -10.41 -5.52
N TYR A 265 -13.07 -10.69 -4.60
CA TYR A 265 -12.97 -10.27 -3.21
C TYR A 265 -12.07 -11.18 -2.39
N ILE A 266 -11.30 -10.59 -1.47
CA ILE A 266 -10.35 -11.30 -0.60
C ILE A 266 -11.08 -12.39 0.19
N ARG A 267 -12.19 -12.05 0.84
CA ARG A 267 -12.97 -12.94 1.66
C ARG A 267 -13.50 -14.18 0.92
N GLU A 268 -13.84 -14.01 -0.36
CA GLU A 268 -14.31 -15.15 -1.18
C GLU A 268 -13.15 -16.09 -1.55
N LEU A 269 -11.96 -15.55 -1.74
CA LEU A 269 -10.77 -16.37 -1.95
C LEU A 269 -10.37 -17.12 -0.67
N LEU A 270 -10.43 -16.44 0.49
CA LEU A 270 -10.07 -17.03 1.79
C LEU A 270 -11.09 -18.07 2.32
N LYS A 271 -12.25 -18.22 1.67
CA LYS A 271 -13.13 -19.40 1.87
C LYS A 271 -12.62 -20.66 1.22
N LYS A 272 -11.77 -20.54 0.17
CA LYS A 272 -11.34 -21.65 -0.69
C LYS A 272 -9.84 -21.91 -0.63
N TYR A 273 -9.05 -20.90 -0.30
CA TYR A 273 -7.59 -20.93 -0.30
C TYR A 273 -7.04 -20.40 1.02
N ASP A 274 -5.96 -21.00 1.46
CA ASP A 274 -5.19 -20.54 2.61
C ASP A 274 -4.49 -19.19 2.32
N ALA A 275 -4.28 -18.37 3.34
CA ALA A 275 -3.55 -17.11 3.21
C ALA A 275 -2.13 -17.30 2.64
N ASN A 276 -1.45 -18.39 3.04
CA ASN A 276 -0.14 -18.74 2.50
C ASN A 276 -0.18 -18.93 0.98
N THR A 277 -1.24 -19.52 0.43
CA THR A 277 -1.44 -19.68 -1.02
C THR A 277 -1.43 -18.33 -1.73
N LEU A 278 -2.16 -17.33 -1.21
CA LEU A 278 -2.18 -15.98 -1.76
C LEU A 278 -0.81 -15.29 -1.65
N ARG A 279 -0.13 -15.43 -0.51
CA ARG A 279 1.22 -14.88 -0.30
C ARG A 279 2.22 -15.48 -1.28
N LEU A 280 2.27 -16.80 -1.41
CA LEU A 280 3.15 -17.51 -2.36
C LEU A 280 2.87 -17.09 -3.82
N TYR A 281 1.57 -16.95 -4.17
CA TYR A 281 1.18 -16.46 -5.49
C TYR A 281 1.73 -15.07 -5.75
N PHE A 282 1.53 -14.10 -4.85
CA PHE A 282 2.02 -12.74 -5.06
C PHE A 282 3.53 -12.65 -5.01
N TYR A 283 4.21 -13.41 -4.14
CA TYR A 283 5.68 -13.43 -4.09
C TYR A 283 6.33 -14.08 -5.32
N SER A 284 5.59 -14.86 -6.10
CA SER A 284 6.09 -15.38 -7.38
C SER A 284 6.17 -14.33 -8.49
N HIS A 285 5.58 -13.15 -8.27
CA HIS A 285 5.52 -12.07 -9.23
C HIS A 285 6.30 -10.83 -8.75
N ASN A 286 6.94 -10.12 -9.69
CA ASN A 286 7.50 -8.81 -9.36
C ASN A 286 6.38 -7.83 -9.03
N TYR A 287 6.49 -7.13 -7.90
CA TYR A 287 5.43 -6.25 -7.39
C TYR A 287 5.04 -5.11 -8.34
N LYS A 288 5.98 -4.64 -9.19
CA LYS A 288 5.75 -3.54 -10.15
C LYS A 288 5.03 -3.98 -11.41
N LYS A 289 5.07 -5.27 -11.73
CA LYS A 289 4.55 -5.77 -13.00
C LYS A 289 3.04 -5.99 -12.92
N LEU A 290 2.37 -5.76 -14.05
CA LEU A 290 0.98 -6.20 -14.23
C LEU A 290 0.90 -7.72 -14.03
N ILE A 291 -0.13 -8.16 -13.33
CA ILE A 291 -0.50 -9.58 -13.21
C ILE A 291 -1.84 -9.79 -13.91
N ASN A 292 -1.89 -10.69 -14.85
CA ASN A 292 -3.15 -11.22 -15.35
C ASN A 292 -3.53 -12.44 -14.51
N PHE A 293 -4.42 -12.22 -13.54
CA PHE A 293 -4.82 -13.23 -12.57
C PHE A 293 -5.52 -14.42 -13.23
N LYS A 294 -5.09 -15.63 -12.87
CA LYS A 294 -5.69 -16.88 -13.31
C LYS A 294 -5.87 -17.84 -12.14
N PHE A 295 -7.06 -18.36 -11.96
CA PHE A 295 -7.33 -19.37 -10.94
C PHE A 295 -6.48 -20.64 -11.09
N SER A 296 -6.09 -21.00 -12.32
CA SER A 296 -5.19 -22.14 -12.57
C SER A 296 -3.80 -21.94 -11.96
N GLU A 297 -3.29 -20.70 -11.97
CA GLU A 297 -2.02 -20.36 -11.32
C GLU A 297 -2.17 -20.39 -9.79
N LEU A 298 -3.26 -19.84 -9.26
CA LEU A 298 -3.51 -19.88 -7.82
C LEU A 298 -3.59 -21.33 -7.31
N LYS A 299 -4.27 -22.24 -8.03
CA LYS A 299 -4.30 -23.68 -7.71
C LYS A 299 -2.92 -24.33 -7.72
N LYS A 300 -2.00 -23.86 -8.56
CA LYS A 300 -0.60 -24.33 -8.53
C LYS A 300 0.07 -23.95 -7.20
N PHE A 301 -0.12 -22.72 -6.73
CA PHE A 301 0.45 -22.27 -5.46
C PHE A 301 -0.23 -22.91 -4.25
N ASP A 302 -1.50 -23.29 -4.36
CA ASP A 302 -2.19 -24.07 -3.35
C ASP A 302 -1.54 -25.47 -3.15
N ARG A 303 -1.22 -26.14 -4.27
CA ARG A 303 -0.44 -27.41 -4.22
C ARG A 303 0.94 -27.22 -3.62
N ILE A 304 1.65 -26.16 -3.99
CA ILE A 304 2.97 -25.80 -3.42
C ILE A 304 2.86 -25.58 -1.92
N ASN A 305 1.83 -24.85 -1.46
CA ASN A 305 1.56 -24.65 -0.04
C ASN A 305 1.36 -25.99 0.71
N GLY A 306 0.59 -26.91 0.13
CA GLY A 306 0.41 -28.25 0.67
C GLY A 306 1.72 -29.05 0.76
N ILE A 307 2.58 -28.97 -0.25
CA ILE A 307 3.90 -29.62 -0.24
C ILE A 307 4.78 -29.06 0.88
N ILE A 308 4.85 -27.72 1.01
CA ILE A 308 5.65 -27.08 2.08
C ILE A 308 5.15 -27.54 3.45
N ARG A 309 3.83 -27.52 3.66
CA ARG A 309 3.21 -28.00 4.90
C ARG A 309 3.64 -29.43 5.24
N ASN A 310 3.55 -30.35 4.29
CA ASN A 310 3.94 -31.74 4.50
C ASN A 310 5.44 -31.88 4.85
N LEU A 311 6.33 -31.13 4.16
CA LEU A 311 7.76 -31.18 4.45
C LEU A 311 8.10 -30.66 5.85
N ILE A 312 7.37 -29.66 6.35
CA ILE A 312 7.55 -29.14 7.73
C ILE A 312 7.11 -30.19 8.75
N PHE A 313 5.94 -30.82 8.56
CA PHE A 313 5.42 -31.83 9.50
C PHE A 313 6.33 -33.08 9.54
N THR A 314 6.75 -33.58 8.38
CA THR A 314 7.66 -34.75 8.35
C THR A 314 9.02 -34.45 8.95
N SER A 315 9.49 -33.19 8.90
CA SER A 315 10.76 -32.81 9.56
C SER A 315 10.60 -32.69 11.08
N ALA A 316 9.42 -32.32 11.58
CA ALA A 316 9.14 -32.25 13.02
C ALA A 316 9.15 -33.64 13.66
N ASP A 317 8.49 -34.61 13.00
CA ASP A 317 8.45 -36.01 13.48
C ASP A 317 9.83 -36.65 13.57
N ASN A 318 10.74 -36.35 12.64
CA ASN A 318 12.12 -36.82 12.66
C ASN A 318 12.96 -36.19 13.80
N TYR A 319 12.67 -34.89 14.14
CA TYR A 319 13.38 -34.22 15.24
C TYR A 319 12.96 -34.68 16.63
N GLU A 320 11.72 -35.09 16.85
CA GLU A 320 11.28 -35.66 18.12
C GLU A 320 11.88 -37.05 18.36
N ASN A 321 12.09 -37.82 17.30
CA ASN A 321 12.75 -39.12 17.39
C ASN A 321 14.27 -39.01 17.65
N GLU A 322 14.95 -37.93 17.25
CA GLU A 322 16.40 -37.72 17.49
C GLU A 322 16.70 -37.01 18.84
N LYS A 323 15.71 -36.34 19.48
CA LYS A 323 15.90 -35.63 20.77
C LYS A 323 16.08 -36.55 21.98
N HIS A 324 15.95 -37.87 21.83
CA HIS A 324 16.27 -38.79 22.92
C HIS A 324 17.79 -38.92 23.20
N ASP A 325 18.67 -38.39 22.35
CA ASP A 325 20.11 -38.64 22.50
C ASP A 325 21.05 -37.42 22.72
N ASN A 326 20.57 -36.17 22.65
CA ASN A 326 21.50 -35.05 22.90
C ASN A 326 20.80 -33.77 23.44
N ILE A 327 20.85 -33.57 24.76
CA ILE A 327 20.60 -32.30 25.44
C ILE A 327 21.92 -31.51 25.48
N ASN A 328 22.15 -30.61 24.52
CA ASN A 328 23.05 -29.46 24.67
C ASN A 328 22.60 -28.33 23.74
N ASP A 329 21.61 -27.56 24.17
CA ASP A 329 21.25 -26.31 23.54
C ASP A 329 21.92 -25.16 24.31
N ASN A 330 23.17 -24.85 23.92
CA ASN A 330 23.81 -23.62 24.35
C ASN A 330 23.22 -22.47 23.58
N GLY A 331 22.39 -21.68 24.26
CA GLY A 331 21.86 -20.39 23.80
C GLY A 331 22.97 -19.42 23.43
N ASN A 332 23.52 -19.55 22.25
CA ASN A 332 24.45 -18.60 21.67
C ASN A 332 23.80 -17.88 20.50
N ASN A 333 24.03 -16.55 20.38
CA ASN A 333 23.81 -15.70 19.21
C ASN A 333 24.37 -16.37 17.94
N ALA A 334 23.66 -17.33 17.39
CA ALA A 334 24.07 -18.04 16.19
C ALA A 334 24.11 -17.05 15.03
N LYS A 335 25.30 -16.82 14.49
CA LYS A 335 25.54 -15.97 13.33
C LYS A 335 24.59 -16.38 12.20
N GLU A 336 23.88 -15.41 11.64
CA GLU A 336 22.93 -15.64 10.56
C GLU A 336 23.58 -16.42 9.40
N SER A 337 22.93 -17.50 8.94
CA SER A 337 23.46 -18.36 7.87
C SER A 337 23.60 -17.58 6.55
N ASP A 338 24.47 -18.03 5.67
CA ASP A 338 24.65 -17.40 4.36
C ASP A 338 23.40 -17.56 3.48
N THR A 339 22.62 -18.62 3.71
CA THR A 339 21.33 -18.85 3.05
C THR A 339 20.31 -17.77 3.43
N ILE A 340 20.19 -17.43 4.72
CA ILE A 340 19.31 -16.35 5.20
C ILE A 340 19.80 -14.98 4.72
N LYS A 341 21.10 -14.72 4.77
CA LYS A 341 21.66 -13.47 4.24
C LYS A 341 21.34 -13.30 2.76
N LYS A 342 21.48 -14.37 1.96
CA LYS A 342 21.13 -14.37 0.55
C LYS A 342 19.65 -14.14 0.32
N PHE A 343 18.77 -14.77 1.10
CA PHE A 343 17.33 -14.57 1.05
C PHE A 343 16.97 -13.09 1.32
N LYS A 344 17.46 -12.52 2.41
CA LYS A 344 17.24 -11.11 2.76
C LYS A 344 17.79 -10.19 1.68
N SER A 345 18.94 -10.49 1.08
CA SER A 345 19.54 -9.66 0.04
C SER A 345 18.66 -9.53 -1.21
N TYR A 346 17.92 -10.57 -1.58
CA TYR A 346 16.94 -10.48 -2.67
C TYR A 346 15.82 -9.51 -2.31
N ILE A 347 15.24 -9.61 -1.12
CA ILE A 347 14.14 -8.72 -0.70
C ILE A 347 14.64 -7.29 -0.51
N GLU A 348 15.88 -7.11 -0.01
CA GLU A 348 16.52 -5.80 0.15
C GLU A 348 16.87 -5.11 -1.17
N ASP A 349 16.96 -5.83 -2.28
CA ASP A 349 17.20 -5.28 -3.61
C ASP A 349 15.89 -5.20 -4.41
N ASP A 350 15.08 -4.21 -4.07
CA ASP A 350 13.84 -3.88 -4.79
C ASP A 350 12.75 -4.95 -4.64
N LEU A 351 12.70 -5.56 -3.46
CA LEU A 351 11.65 -6.53 -3.12
C LEU A 351 11.58 -7.67 -4.15
N ASP A 352 12.76 -8.23 -4.52
CA ASP A 352 12.86 -9.36 -5.47
C ASP A 352 12.33 -10.66 -4.83
N THR A 353 11.02 -10.67 -4.57
CA THR A 353 10.32 -11.81 -3.99
C THR A 353 10.35 -13.05 -4.86
N PRO A 354 10.35 -12.98 -6.23
CA PRO A 354 10.47 -14.18 -7.05
C PRO A 354 11.75 -14.97 -6.80
N ASN A 355 12.91 -14.31 -6.67
CA ASN A 355 14.17 -15.01 -6.40
C ASN A 355 14.27 -15.45 -4.94
N ALA A 356 13.75 -14.66 -4.01
CA ALA A 356 13.63 -15.07 -2.61
C ALA A 356 12.74 -16.32 -2.45
N LEU A 357 11.60 -16.37 -3.15
CA LEU A 357 10.69 -17.53 -3.15
C LEU A 357 11.37 -18.78 -3.75
N LYS A 358 12.08 -18.65 -4.86
CA LYS A 358 12.85 -19.77 -5.44
C LYS A 358 13.85 -20.34 -4.43
N LEU A 359 14.54 -19.46 -3.68
CA LEU A 359 15.48 -19.89 -2.66
C LEU A 359 14.77 -20.61 -1.51
N LEU A 360 13.64 -20.10 -1.02
CA LEU A 360 12.83 -20.77 0.00
C LEU A 360 12.40 -22.17 -0.48
N LEU A 361 11.84 -22.28 -1.69
CA LEU A 361 11.36 -23.55 -2.26
C LEU A 361 12.49 -24.58 -2.50
N ALA A 362 13.70 -24.11 -2.70
CA ALA A 362 14.88 -24.98 -2.75
C ALA A 362 15.28 -25.43 -1.33
N THR A 363 15.33 -24.48 -0.38
CA THR A 363 15.81 -24.72 0.99
C THR A 363 14.91 -25.69 1.77
N VAL A 364 13.59 -25.58 1.64
CA VAL A 364 12.61 -26.41 2.37
C VAL A 364 12.71 -27.92 2.03
N LYS A 365 13.33 -28.27 0.93
CA LYS A 365 13.55 -29.67 0.50
C LYS A 365 14.73 -30.35 1.24
N HIS A 366 15.50 -29.59 1.98
CA HIS A 366 16.69 -30.05 2.70
C HIS A 366 16.40 -30.07 4.19
N PRO A 367 16.25 -31.26 4.83
CA PRO A 367 15.94 -31.35 6.27
C PRO A 367 16.96 -30.63 7.14
N ASP A 368 18.27 -30.71 6.81
CA ASP A 368 19.38 -30.03 7.48
C ASP A 368 19.29 -28.49 7.44
N LYS A 369 18.48 -27.92 6.52
CA LYS A 369 18.24 -26.46 6.36
C LYS A 369 16.85 -26.03 6.78
N MET A 370 16.08 -26.88 7.43
CA MET A 370 14.70 -26.59 7.80
C MET A 370 14.60 -25.36 8.72
N ASN A 371 15.59 -25.15 9.60
CA ASN A 371 15.62 -23.95 10.46
C ASN A 371 15.77 -22.65 9.65
N ASP A 372 16.60 -22.66 8.61
CA ASP A 372 16.71 -21.54 7.67
C ASP A 372 15.39 -21.33 6.90
N ALA A 373 14.76 -22.41 6.42
CA ALA A 373 13.47 -22.33 5.74
C ALA A 373 12.39 -21.71 6.65
N LYS A 374 12.31 -22.09 7.92
CA LYS A 374 11.38 -21.51 8.90
C LYS A 374 11.60 -20.00 9.07
N LYS A 375 12.85 -19.54 9.21
CA LYS A 375 13.16 -18.10 9.29
C LYS A 375 12.78 -17.34 8.02
N MET A 376 12.96 -17.94 6.84
CA MET A 376 12.48 -17.33 5.59
C MET A 376 10.96 -17.22 5.54
N MET A 377 10.24 -18.25 6.02
CA MET A 377 8.79 -18.27 6.11
C MET A 377 8.27 -17.18 7.05
N GLU A 378 8.92 -16.98 8.20
CA GLU A 378 8.59 -15.90 9.14
C GLU A 378 8.66 -14.52 8.45
N ILE A 379 9.75 -14.25 7.68
CA ILE A 379 9.88 -13.00 6.92
C ILE A 379 8.82 -12.89 5.83
N PHE A 380 8.47 -13.98 5.17
CA PHE A 380 7.38 -14.01 4.19
C PHE A 380 5.98 -13.99 4.83
N GLY A 381 5.88 -14.07 6.16
CA GLY A 381 4.60 -14.13 6.88
C GLY A 381 3.82 -15.41 6.58
N LEU A 382 4.50 -16.49 6.22
CA LEU A 382 3.89 -17.81 6.01
C LEU A 382 3.72 -18.50 7.37
N ARG A 383 2.54 -19.04 7.64
CA ARG A 383 2.16 -19.67 8.91
C ARG A 383 1.82 -21.14 8.68
N TYR A 384 2.61 -22.04 9.26
CA TYR A 384 2.43 -23.49 9.16
C TYR A 384 2.35 -24.16 10.54
#